data_3613c4b2d130e131d7cb68345cb6acd1
#
_entry.id   3613c4b2d130e131d7cb68345cb6acd1
#
_cell.length_a   1.000
_cell.length_b   1.000
_cell.length_c   1.000
_cell.angle_alpha   90.00
_cell.angle_beta   90.00
_cell.angle_gamma   90.00
#
_symmetry.space_group_name_H-M   'P 1'
#
loop_
_entity.id
_entity.type
_entity.pdbx_description
1 polymer ?
#
loop_
_entity_poly.entity_id
_entity_poly.type
_entity_poly.pdbx_seq_one_letter_code
_entity_poly.pdbx_strand_id
1 'polypeptide(L)'
;MAKILVIDDDPDFVNATRMVLEKEGHTIIRAANGNQGFQMAKQEMPDLVILDVMMDSVLDGLSTSRKMSEDASTANTPIIMATSIASTSFAEYFPTDEYLHVRAFLSKPVRPADLVRQVKRFLPKEK
;
A
#
# COMPACT_ATOMS: atom_id res chain seq x y z
N MET A 1 -9.47 8.60 -12.63
CA MET A 1 -8.09 8.11 -12.70
C MET A 1 -7.34 8.52 -11.46
N ALA A 2 -6.57 7.60 -10.90
CA ALA A 2 -5.84 7.86 -9.69
C ALA A 2 -4.37 7.50 -9.87
N LYS A 3 -3.51 8.13 -9.07
CA LYS A 3 -2.10 7.78 -9.00
C LYS A 3 -1.92 6.88 -7.77
N ILE A 4 -1.43 5.67 -7.99
CA ILE A 4 -1.27 4.66 -6.96
C ILE A 4 0.21 4.30 -6.82
N LEU A 5 0.73 4.41 -5.60
CA LEU A 5 2.11 4.03 -5.30
C LEU A 5 2.13 2.61 -4.75
N VAL A 6 2.93 1.75 -5.37
CA VAL A 6 3.12 0.38 -4.88
C VAL A 6 4.53 0.28 -4.29
N ILE A 7 4.60 -0.01 -3.00
CA ILE A 7 5.86 -0.16 -2.27
C ILE A 7 6.06 -1.65 -1.99
N ASP A 8 6.88 -2.30 -2.79
CA ASP A 8 7.10 -3.74 -2.72
C ASP A 8 8.40 -4.07 -3.44
N ASP A 9 9.21 -4.95 -2.86
CA ASP A 9 10.48 -5.36 -3.45
C ASP A 9 10.32 -6.55 -4.42
N ASP A 10 9.12 -7.09 -4.55
CA ASP A 10 8.83 -8.19 -5.46
C ASP A 10 8.35 -7.65 -6.81
N PRO A 11 9.19 -7.71 -7.87
CA PRO A 11 8.79 -7.16 -9.17
C PRO A 11 7.61 -7.90 -9.79
N ASP A 12 7.43 -9.17 -9.50
CA ASP A 12 6.30 -9.92 -10.04
C ASP A 12 4.98 -9.42 -9.48
N PHE A 13 4.93 -9.17 -8.18
CA PHE A 13 3.74 -8.60 -7.55
C PHE A 13 3.46 -7.20 -8.09
N VAL A 14 4.49 -6.37 -8.21
CA VAL A 14 4.33 -5.01 -8.73
C VAL A 14 3.79 -5.04 -10.15
N ASN A 15 4.34 -5.90 -11.00
CA ASN A 15 3.90 -5.99 -12.39
C ASN A 15 2.46 -6.49 -12.50
N ALA A 16 2.10 -7.51 -11.71
CA ALA A 16 0.73 -8.02 -11.71
C ALA A 16 -0.26 -6.96 -11.24
N THR A 17 0.09 -6.23 -10.18
CA THR A 17 -0.73 -5.15 -9.65
C THR A 17 -0.90 -4.04 -10.67
N ARG A 18 0.20 -3.65 -11.33
CA ARG A 18 0.16 -2.64 -12.38
C ARG A 18 -0.78 -3.03 -13.51
N MET A 19 -0.66 -4.25 -14.00
CA MET A 19 -1.50 -4.72 -15.10
C MET A 19 -2.99 -4.63 -14.76
N VAL A 20 -3.34 -5.05 -13.57
CA VAL A 20 -4.73 -5.03 -13.11
C VAL A 20 -5.25 -3.60 -12.98
N LEU A 21 -4.49 -2.73 -12.34
CA LEU A 21 -4.97 -1.38 -12.03
C LEU A 21 -4.87 -0.42 -13.20
N GLU A 22 -3.91 -0.63 -14.10
CA GLU A 22 -3.86 0.19 -15.33
C GLU A 22 -5.07 -0.06 -16.23
N LYS A 23 -5.59 -1.29 -16.22
CA LYS A 23 -6.84 -1.58 -16.93
C LYS A 23 -8.02 -0.79 -16.38
N GLU A 24 -7.96 -0.43 -15.10
CA GLU A 24 -9.01 0.37 -14.46
C GLU A 24 -8.78 1.87 -14.65
N GLY A 25 -7.75 2.26 -15.38
CA GLY A 25 -7.48 3.66 -15.70
C GLY A 25 -6.55 4.37 -14.73
N HIS A 26 -5.91 3.64 -13.83
CA HIS A 26 -5.01 4.25 -12.84
C HIS A 26 -3.57 4.33 -13.35
N THR A 27 -2.82 5.29 -12.81
CA THR A 27 -1.38 5.41 -13.04
C THR A 27 -0.65 4.78 -11.86
N ILE A 28 0.29 3.90 -12.16
CA ILE A 28 1.02 3.16 -11.12
C ILE A 28 2.46 3.62 -11.06
N ILE A 29 2.91 4.01 -9.87
CA ILE A 29 4.31 4.30 -9.60
C ILE A 29 4.83 3.29 -8.58
N ARG A 30 6.11 3.06 -8.57
CA ARG A 30 6.73 1.97 -7.82
C ARG A 30 7.85 2.45 -6.93
N ALA A 31 7.95 1.86 -5.74
CA ALA A 31 9.12 1.97 -4.88
C ALA A 31 9.51 0.59 -4.40
N ALA A 32 10.82 0.34 -4.28
CA ALA A 32 11.33 -1.00 -3.94
C ALA A 32 11.47 -1.22 -2.44
N ASN A 33 11.45 -0.16 -1.63
CA ASN A 33 11.60 -0.28 -0.18
C ASN A 33 10.89 0.86 0.51
N GLY A 34 10.84 0.77 1.84
CA GLY A 34 10.09 1.73 2.64
C GLY A 34 10.61 3.15 2.56
N ASN A 35 11.93 3.33 2.58
CA ASN A 35 12.51 4.67 2.50
C ASN A 35 12.21 5.32 1.17
N GLN A 36 12.41 4.60 0.07
CA GLN A 36 12.09 5.10 -1.25
C GLN A 36 10.59 5.39 -1.37
N GLY A 37 9.77 4.50 -0.82
CA GLY A 37 8.32 4.64 -0.85
C GLY A 37 7.86 5.90 -0.13
N PHE A 38 8.40 6.16 1.06
CA PHE A 38 8.05 7.35 1.80
C PHE A 38 8.44 8.63 1.06
N GLN A 39 9.65 8.65 0.48
CA GLN A 39 10.09 9.80 -0.30
C GLN A 39 9.21 10.02 -1.53
N MET A 40 8.86 8.95 -2.24
CA MET A 40 7.98 9.05 -3.40
C MET A 40 6.58 9.51 -3.00
N ALA A 41 6.07 9.05 -1.87
CA ALA A 41 4.76 9.48 -1.38
C ALA A 41 4.74 10.98 -1.13
N LYS A 42 5.81 11.54 -0.59
CA LYS A 42 5.89 12.97 -0.35
C LYS A 42 6.01 13.77 -1.65
N GLN A 43 6.78 13.25 -2.61
CA GLN A 43 7.03 13.94 -3.88
C GLN A 43 5.86 13.84 -4.84
N GLU A 44 5.29 12.64 -4.98
CA GLU A 44 4.28 12.35 -5.99
C GLU A 44 2.85 12.55 -5.48
N MET A 45 2.67 12.56 -4.18
CA MET A 45 1.36 12.72 -3.53
C MET A 45 0.31 11.77 -4.13
N PRO A 46 0.54 10.45 -4.04
CA PRO A 46 -0.40 9.49 -4.63
C PRO A 46 -1.75 9.53 -3.92
N ASP A 47 -2.77 9.07 -4.63
CA ASP A 47 -4.11 9.00 -4.08
C ASP A 47 -4.29 7.80 -3.16
N LEU A 48 -3.45 6.77 -3.32
CA LEU A 48 -3.50 5.56 -2.53
C LEU A 48 -2.15 4.87 -2.58
N VAL A 49 -1.80 4.17 -1.50
CA VAL A 49 -0.56 3.39 -1.40
C VAL A 49 -0.90 1.93 -1.16
N ILE A 50 -0.27 1.05 -1.92
CA ILE A 50 -0.27 -0.39 -1.66
C ILE A 50 1.11 -0.74 -1.12
N LEU A 51 1.16 -1.23 0.11
CA LEU A 51 2.39 -1.38 0.87
C LEU A 51 2.59 -2.82 1.30
N ASP A 52 3.74 -3.41 0.92
CA ASP A 52 4.13 -4.71 1.43
C ASP A 52 4.68 -4.56 2.84
N VAL A 53 4.23 -5.41 3.74
CA VAL A 53 4.70 -5.42 5.12
C VAL A 53 6.09 -6.05 5.22
N MET A 54 6.35 -7.09 4.42
CA MET A 54 7.59 -7.87 4.51
C MET A 54 8.52 -7.58 3.36
N MET A 55 9.23 -6.45 3.43
CA MET A 55 10.29 -6.17 2.47
C MET A 55 11.61 -6.71 3.02
N ASP A 56 12.41 -5.89 3.70
CA ASP A 56 13.65 -6.35 4.30
C ASP A 56 13.41 -7.02 5.64
N SER A 57 12.36 -6.58 6.34
CA SER A 57 11.93 -7.19 7.60
C SER A 57 10.44 -6.94 7.77
N VAL A 58 9.84 -7.68 8.72
CA VAL A 58 8.41 -7.52 9.02
C VAL A 58 8.09 -6.09 9.51
N LEU A 59 9.08 -5.39 10.06
CA LEU A 59 8.86 -4.05 10.60
C LEU A 59 8.97 -2.94 9.55
N ASP A 60 9.46 -3.25 8.34
CA ASP A 60 9.64 -2.23 7.30
C ASP A 60 8.32 -1.59 6.88
N GLY A 61 7.30 -2.42 6.63
CA GLY A 61 5.98 -1.90 6.28
C GLY A 61 5.37 -1.09 7.40
N LEU A 62 5.50 -1.58 8.62
CA LEU A 62 4.98 -0.86 9.80
C LEU A 62 5.68 0.48 9.98
N SER A 63 7.01 0.50 9.87
CA SER A 63 7.79 1.72 10.00
C SER A 63 7.41 2.74 8.93
N THR A 64 7.24 2.30 7.69
CA THR A 64 6.84 3.17 6.59
C THR A 64 5.45 3.74 6.82
N SER A 65 4.51 2.91 7.23
CA SER A 65 3.16 3.35 7.55
C SER A 65 3.16 4.42 8.64
N ARG A 66 3.96 4.22 9.68
CA ARG A 66 4.08 5.18 10.78
C ARG A 66 4.65 6.52 10.28
N LYS A 67 5.72 6.47 9.50
CA LYS A 67 6.31 7.69 8.94
C LYS A 67 5.31 8.46 8.10
N MET A 68 4.52 7.75 7.29
CA MET A 68 3.50 8.39 6.48
C MET A 68 2.41 9.02 7.34
N SER A 69 2.02 8.38 8.43
CA SER A 69 0.98 8.91 9.31
C SER A 69 1.44 10.14 10.08
N GLU A 70 2.74 10.28 10.31
CA GLU A 70 3.31 11.40 11.05
C GLU A 70 3.66 12.60 10.18
N ASP A 71 3.68 12.44 8.86
CA ASP A 71 4.04 13.51 7.93
C ASP A 71 2.76 14.15 7.37
N ALA A 72 2.66 15.47 7.48
CA ALA A 72 1.46 16.20 7.09
C ALA A 72 1.09 15.97 5.62
N SER A 73 2.08 15.78 4.74
CA SER A 73 1.82 15.59 3.30
C SER A 73 1.28 14.21 2.97
N THR A 74 1.46 13.22 3.86
CA THR A 74 1.04 11.84 3.60
C THR A 74 0.04 11.29 4.62
N ALA A 75 -0.26 12.06 5.66
CA ALA A 75 -1.06 11.58 6.79
C ALA A 75 -2.45 11.10 6.40
N ASN A 76 -3.04 11.69 5.36
CA ASN A 76 -4.40 11.33 4.94
C ASN A 76 -4.43 10.38 3.75
N THR A 77 -3.28 9.94 3.25
CA THR A 77 -3.21 9.01 2.12
C THR A 77 -3.62 7.62 2.60
N PRO A 78 -4.66 7.02 2.01
CA PRO A 78 -5.06 5.67 2.42
C PRO A 78 -4.01 4.63 2.03
N ILE A 79 -3.81 3.66 2.90
CA ILE A 79 -2.84 2.59 2.72
C ILE A 79 -3.56 1.25 2.74
N ILE A 80 -3.29 0.42 1.73
CA ILE A 80 -3.71 -0.99 1.70
C ILE A 80 -2.44 -1.82 1.85
N MET A 81 -2.39 -2.66 2.88
CA MET A 81 -1.24 -3.57 3.06
C MET A 81 -1.49 -4.88 2.34
N ALA A 82 -0.50 -5.34 1.56
CA ALA A 82 -0.52 -6.62 0.88
C ALA A 82 0.64 -7.45 1.40
N THR A 83 0.36 -8.62 1.95
CA THR A 83 1.37 -9.38 2.66
C THR A 83 1.15 -10.88 2.51
N SER A 84 2.24 -11.64 2.58
CA SER A 84 2.20 -13.10 2.65
C SER A 84 2.07 -13.62 4.08
N ILE A 85 2.10 -12.74 5.08
CA ILE A 85 1.91 -13.14 6.46
C ILE A 85 0.44 -13.56 6.67
N ALA A 86 0.23 -14.72 7.31
CA ALA A 86 -1.12 -15.16 7.66
C ALA A 86 -1.76 -14.16 8.62
N SER A 87 -3.06 -13.93 8.47
CA SER A 87 -3.76 -12.89 9.24
C SER A 87 -3.65 -13.08 10.75
N THR A 88 -3.61 -14.33 11.22
CA THR A 88 -3.48 -14.63 12.65
C THR A 88 -2.11 -14.22 13.19
N SER A 89 -1.05 -14.43 12.39
CA SER A 89 0.30 -14.00 12.77
C SER A 89 0.45 -12.50 12.66
N PHE A 90 -0.28 -11.91 11.73
CA PHE A 90 -0.22 -10.49 11.46
C PHE A 90 -0.60 -9.66 12.69
N ALA A 91 -1.67 -10.05 13.36
CA ALA A 91 -2.19 -9.34 14.51
C ALA A 91 -1.20 -9.28 15.67
N GLU A 92 -0.27 -10.23 15.75
CA GLU A 92 0.73 -10.27 16.80
C GLU A 92 1.82 -9.22 16.63
N TYR A 93 2.07 -8.78 15.38
CA TYR A 93 3.13 -7.83 15.08
C TYR A 93 2.67 -6.39 15.12
N PHE A 94 1.37 -6.13 15.02
CA PHE A 94 0.86 -4.78 14.82
C PHE A 94 -0.09 -4.39 15.95
N PRO A 95 0.32 -3.47 16.82
CA PRO A 95 -0.61 -2.86 17.77
C PRO A 95 -1.75 -2.16 17.03
N THR A 96 -2.95 -2.23 17.58
CA THR A 96 -4.14 -1.72 16.91
C THR A 96 -4.04 -0.25 16.53
N ASP A 97 -3.44 0.56 17.38
CA ASP A 97 -3.32 2.00 17.15
C ASP A 97 -2.33 2.35 16.04
N GLU A 98 -1.48 1.42 15.63
CA GLU A 98 -0.57 1.63 14.49
C GLU A 98 -1.29 1.55 13.15
N TYR A 99 -2.54 1.11 13.13
CA TYR A 99 -3.31 0.90 11.90
C TYR A 99 -4.18 2.08 11.49
N LEU A 100 -4.05 3.22 12.13
CA LEU A 100 -4.99 4.32 11.92
C LEU A 100 -5.13 4.74 10.47
N HIS A 101 -4.10 4.57 9.66
CA HIS A 101 -4.10 4.97 8.25
C HIS A 101 -4.15 3.80 7.28
N VAL A 102 -4.10 2.57 7.80
CA VAL A 102 -4.22 1.36 6.98
C VAL A 102 -5.69 1.01 6.88
N ARG A 103 -6.20 0.99 5.66
CA ARG A 103 -7.63 0.81 5.39
C ARG A 103 -8.00 -0.64 5.19
N ALA A 104 -7.08 -1.45 4.67
CA ALA A 104 -7.37 -2.84 4.37
C ALA A 104 -6.08 -3.65 4.33
N PHE A 105 -6.23 -4.96 4.50
CA PHE A 105 -5.15 -5.93 4.39
C PHE A 105 -5.53 -6.95 3.34
N LEU A 106 -4.61 -7.23 2.42
CA LEU A 106 -4.78 -8.25 1.40
C LEU A 106 -3.72 -9.32 1.57
N SER A 107 -4.12 -10.59 1.53
CA SER A 107 -3.19 -11.71 1.60
C SER A 107 -2.68 -12.06 0.22
N LYS A 108 -1.37 -12.23 0.07
CA LYS A 108 -0.79 -12.70 -1.18
C LYS A 108 -0.97 -14.21 -1.31
N PRO A 109 -1.24 -14.72 -2.50
CA PRO A 109 -1.45 -14.00 -3.75
C PRO A 109 -2.79 -13.27 -3.78
N VAL A 110 -2.77 -12.02 -4.21
CA VAL A 110 -3.97 -11.17 -4.24
C VAL A 110 -4.75 -11.44 -5.52
N ARG A 111 -6.04 -11.73 -5.40
CA ARG A 111 -6.90 -11.91 -6.57
C ARG A 111 -7.16 -10.55 -7.23
N PRO A 112 -7.13 -10.50 -8.57
CA PRO A 112 -7.39 -9.23 -9.26
C PRO A 112 -8.72 -8.58 -8.86
N ALA A 113 -9.78 -9.37 -8.71
CA ALA A 113 -11.09 -8.83 -8.32
C ALA A 113 -11.06 -8.21 -6.93
N ASP A 114 -10.35 -8.82 -5.99
CA ASP A 114 -10.23 -8.29 -4.63
C ASP A 114 -9.43 -7.00 -4.62
N LEU A 115 -8.35 -6.96 -5.39
CA LEU A 115 -7.50 -5.77 -5.52
C LEU A 115 -8.30 -4.59 -6.06
N VAL A 116 -9.03 -4.80 -7.15
CA VAL A 116 -9.85 -3.76 -7.76
C VAL A 116 -10.90 -3.26 -6.79
N ARG A 117 -11.58 -4.18 -6.11
CA ARG A 117 -12.64 -3.83 -5.16
C ARG A 117 -12.11 -2.96 -4.01
N GLN A 118 -10.99 -3.35 -3.41
CA GLN A 118 -10.44 -2.60 -2.29
C GLN A 118 -9.90 -1.24 -2.73
N VAL A 119 -9.27 -1.18 -3.88
CA VAL A 119 -8.79 0.09 -4.42
C VAL A 119 -9.95 1.04 -4.65
N LYS A 120 -11.03 0.59 -5.30
CA LYS A 120 -12.21 1.42 -5.51
C LYS A 120 -12.82 1.90 -4.22
N ARG A 121 -12.85 1.03 -3.21
CA ARG A 121 -13.47 1.34 -1.93
C ARG A 121 -12.76 2.48 -1.21
N PHE A 122 -11.44 2.52 -1.28
CA PHE A 122 -10.66 3.45 -0.47
C PHE A 122 -10.06 4.61 -1.24
N LEU A 123 -10.18 4.63 -2.56
CA LEU A 123 -9.77 5.81 -3.33
C LEU A 123 -10.69 6.99 -3.01
N PRO A 124 -10.12 8.21 -2.91
CA PRO A 124 -10.96 9.40 -2.77
C PRO A 124 -11.91 9.50 -3.95
N LYS A 125 -13.16 9.89 -3.67
CA LYS A 125 -14.14 10.06 -4.74
C LYS A 125 -13.76 11.26 -5.59
N GLU A 126 -13.80 11.09 -6.88
CA GLU A 126 -13.63 12.21 -7.80
C GLU A 126 -14.88 13.10 -7.74
N LYS A 127 -14.62 14.37 -7.78
CA LYS A 127 -15.71 15.35 -7.78
C LYS A 127 -16.22 15.61 -9.18
#